data_b74886cf384e21d2de18910345df7fd2
#
_entry.id   b74886cf384e21d2de18910345df7fd2
#
_cell.length_a   1.000
_cell.length_b   1.000
_cell.length_c   1.000
_cell.angle_alpha   90.00
_cell.angle_beta   90.00
_cell.angle_gamma   90.00
#
_symmetry.space_group_name_H-M   'P 1'
#
loop_
_entity.id
_entity.type
_entity.pdbx_description
1 polymer ?
#
loop_
_entity_poly.entity_id
_entity_poly.type
_entity_poly.pdbx_seq_one_letter_code
_entity_poly.pdbx_strand_id
1 'polypeptide(L)'
;MSVPRTARVIRTAAVAAAVGVTLLLSSGSAQAANGTIGERETVCAQDLFVRTAPLGAWMGTLYQGQTFLVESKQSGWAYGFAYGDINRRGWVQDGWFC
;
A
#
# COMPACT_ATOMS: atom_id res chain seq x y z
N MET A 1 30.26 18.97 42.97
CA MET A 1 29.78 18.90 42.62
C MET A 1 29.53 18.51 41.64
N SER A 2 29.38 18.19 41.51
CA SER A 2 29.07 17.89 40.74
C SER A 2 28.58 17.39 40.11
N VAL A 3 28.39 17.00 39.99
CA VAL A 3 27.88 16.53 39.46
C VAL A 3 27.38 16.35 38.68
N PRO A 4 27.17 16.20 38.73
CA PRO A 4 26.56 15.94 38.03
C PRO A 4 26.53 15.94 36.92
N ARG A 5 26.69 15.92 36.83
CA ARG A 5 26.59 15.98 35.82
C ARG A 5 26.42 15.11 35.16
N THR A 6 26.39 14.62 35.33
CA THR A 6 26.22 13.91 34.78
C THR A 6 25.48 13.54 34.18
N ALA A 7 25.11 13.43 34.43
CA ALA A 7 24.25 13.08 33.92
C ALA A 7 24.04 13.27 32.72
N ARG A 8 24.42 13.45 32.61
CA ARG A 8 24.22 13.69 31.61
C ARG A 8 24.29 13.03 30.68
N VAL A 9 24.45 12.70 30.81
CA VAL A 9 24.41 12.23 29.92
C VAL A 9 23.82 11.53 29.40
N ILE A 10 23.64 11.21 29.72
CA ILE A 10 22.98 10.64 29.27
C ILE A 10 22.47 10.70 28.45
N ARG A 11 22.46 10.86 28.29
CA ARG A 11 21.95 11.00 27.49
C ARG A 11 21.87 10.80 26.58
N THR A 12 21.94 10.56 26.65
CA THR A 12 21.62 10.47 25.84
C THR A 12 21.53 10.09 25.05
N ALA A 13 21.79 9.89 25.17
CA ALA A 13 21.55 9.63 24.48
C ALA A 13 21.29 8.99 23.84
N ALA A 14 21.33 8.68 23.93
CA ALA A 14 20.91 8.26 23.38
C ALA A 14 20.38 7.85 22.87
N VAL A 15 20.28 7.66 23.02
CA VAL A 15 19.58 7.47 22.63
C VAL A 15 19.15 7.61 21.75
N ALA A 16 19.01 7.76 21.89
CA ALA A 16 18.43 8.10 21.17
C ALA A 16 18.64 7.83 20.11
N ALA A 17 19.09 7.83 20.01
CA ALA A 17 19.43 7.75 19.01
C ALA A 17 19.00 6.70 18.46
N ALA A 18 19.24 6.12 18.83
CA ALA A 18 18.98 5.07 18.38
C ALA A 18 17.77 5.08 17.93
N VAL A 19 17.56 5.18 18.25
CA VAL A 19 16.51 5.35 18.06
C VAL A 19 16.15 5.77 16.86
N GLY A 20 16.32 6.62 16.67
CA GLY A 20 15.82 7.17 15.55
C GLY A 20 16.08 6.35 14.40
N VAL A 21 17.06 5.91 14.32
CA VAL A 21 17.45 5.17 13.35
C VAL A 21 16.60 4.15 12.92
N THR A 22 16.27 3.35 13.75
CA THR A 22 15.52 2.27 13.41
C THR A 22 14.36 2.59 12.62
N LEU A 23 13.81 3.60 12.90
CA LEU A 23 12.67 3.92 12.24
C LEU A 23 12.79 3.98 10.81
N LEU A 24 13.77 4.49 10.40
CA LEU A 24 13.97 4.64 9.02
C LEU A 24 13.85 3.38 8.30
N LEU A 25 14.27 2.39 8.87
CA LEU A 25 14.27 1.15 8.21
C LEU A 25 12.90 0.69 7.92
N SER A 26 12.06 0.92 8.84
CA SER A 26 10.77 0.37 8.66
C SER A 26 9.98 1.12 7.64
N SER A 27 10.44 2.23 7.26
CA SER A 27 9.69 2.96 6.31
C SER A 27 9.91 2.36 4.96
N GLY A 28 10.39 1.23 4.93
CA GLY A 28 10.68 0.63 3.70
C GLY A 28 9.53 0.68 2.76
N SER A 29 9.69 0.24 1.61
CA SER A 29 8.76 0.34 0.56
C SER A 29 7.46 -0.36 0.83
N ALA A 30 6.42 0.14 0.28
CA ALA A 30 5.15 -0.52 0.30
C ALA A 30 5.23 -1.72 -0.63
N GLN A 31 4.63 -2.79 -0.26
CA GLN A 31 4.63 -3.98 -1.08
C GLN A 31 3.24 -4.23 -1.61
N ALA A 32 3.15 -4.76 -2.82
CA ALA A 32 1.89 -5.10 -3.41
C ALA A 32 1.24 -6.22 -2.62
N ALA A 33 -0.03 -6.14 -2.44
CA ALA A 33 -0.77 -7.09 -1.64
C ALA A 33 -2.17 -7.28 -2.20
N ASN A 34 -2.85 -8.31 -1.70
CA ASN A 34 -4.22 -8.57 -2.08
C ASN A 34 -5.13 -7.50 -1.50
N GLY A 35 -6.19 -7.19 -2.21
CA GLY A 35 -7.17 -6.25 -1.73
C GLY A 35 -8.10 -6.91 -0.71
N THR A 36 -8.80 -6.10 0.04
CA THR A 36 -9.75 -6.54 1.04
C THR A 36 -11.15 -6.15 0.62
N ILE A 37 -12.07 -7.10 0.65
CA ILE A 37 -13.46 -6.82 0.28
C ILE A 37 -14.01 -5.70 1.17
N GLY A 38 -14.62 -4.72 0.55
CA GLY A 38 -15.20 -3.58 1.24
C GLY A 38 -14.25 -2.39 1.34
N GLU A 39 -12.99 -2.55 0.92
CA GLU A 39 -12.01 -1.48 1.04
C GLU A 39 -11.70 -0.86 -0.32
N ARG A 40 -11.47 0.44 -0.29
CA ARG A 40 -11.03 1.14 -1.49
C ARG A 40 -9.51 1.13 -1.46
N GLU A 41 -8.93 0.29 -2.28
CA GLU A 41 -7.49 0.02 -2.26
C GLU A 41 -6.75 0.88 -3.28
N THR A 42 -5.50 1.17 -2.99
CA THR A 42 -4.67 1.95 -3.91
C THR A 42 -3.87 1.01 -4.79
N VAL A 43 -3.81 1.29 -6.06
CA VAL A 43 -3.05 0.48 -7.02
C VAL A 43 -1.57 0.76 -6.83
N CYS A 44 -0.82 -0.32 -6.64
CA CYS A 44 0.62 -0.27 -6.43
C CYS A 44 1.37 -0.52 -7.73
N ALA A 45 0.78 -1.25 -8.62
CA ALA A 45 1.38 -1.55 -9.91
C ALA A 45 1.46 -0.30 -10.76
N GLN A 46 2.36 -0.29 -11.71
CA GLN A 46 2.49 0.81 -12.63
C GLN A 46 1.22 0.92 -13.46
N ASP A 47 0.66 -0.21 -13.84
CA ASP A 47 -0.62 -0.26 -14.50
C ASP A 47 -1.33 -1.55 -14.09
N LEU A 48 -2.64 -1.53 -14.06
CA LEU A 48 -3.43 -2.69 -13.68
C LEU A 48 -4.64 -2.71 -14.60
N PHE A 49 -4.73 -3.74 -15.42
CA PHE A 49 -5.80 -3.83 -16.41
C PHE A 49 -7.13 -4.18 -15.74
N VAL A 50 -8.17 -3.50 -16.17
CA VAL A 50 -9.54 -3.79 -15.77
C VAL A 50 -10.18 -4.58 -16.92
N ARG A 51 -10.80 -5.69 -16.57
CA ARG A 51 -11.34 -6.61 -17.57
C ARG A 51 -12.82 -6.89 -17.32
N THR A 52 -13.49 -7.38 -18.33
CA THR A 52 -14.92 -7.69 -18.23
C THR A 52 -15.18 -8.93 -17.42
N ALA A 53 -14.21 -9.79 -17.26
CA ALA A 53 -14.28 -11.02 -16.48
C ALA A 53 -12.86 -11.46 -16.15
N PRO A 54 -12.66 -12.39 -15.23
CA PRO A 54 -11.33 -12.95 -15.01
C PRO A 54 -10.80 -13.48 -16.33
N LEU A 55 -9.61 -13.02 -16.71
CA LEU A 55 -9.01 -13.37 -18.00
C LEU A 55 -9.84 -12.88 -19.18
N GLY A 56 -10.80 -12.00 -18.95
CA GLY A 56 -11.67 -11.54 -20.02
C GLY A 56 -11.08 -10.36 -20.78
N ALA A 57 -11.93 -9.71 -21.57
CA ALA A 57 -11.49 -8.62 -22.41
C ALA A 57 -11.07 -7.40 -21.59
N TRP A 58 -10.05 -6.73 -22.06
CA TRP A 58 -9.56 -5.51 -21.45
C TRP A 58 -10.58 -4.38 -21.69
N MET A 59 -10.88 -3.62 -20.65
CA MET A 59 -11.83 -2.52 -20.78
C MET A 59 -11.23 -1.19 -20.33
N GLY A 60 -10.07 -1.19 -19.75
CA GLY A 60 -9.40 0.03 -19.32
C GLY A 60 -8.26 -0.29 -18.37
N THR A 61 -7.57 0.73 -17.90
CA THR A 61 -6.39 0.56 -17.09
C THR A 61 -6.43 1.50 -15.89
N LEU A 62 -6.09 0.95 -14.72
CA LEU A 62 -5.82 1.77 -13.54
C LEU A 62 -4.31 1.94 -13.45
N TYR A 63 -3.88 3.15 -13.13
CA TYR A 63 -2.47 3.44 -13.01
C TYR A 63 -2.08 3.60 -11.54
N GLN A 64 -0.79 3.54 -11.27
CA GLN A 64 -0.27 3.62 -9.92
C GLN A 64 -0.85 4.83 -9.20
N GLY A 65 -1.33 4.62 -8.00
CA GLY A 65 -1.92 5.68 -7.19
C GLY A 65 -3.42 5.85 -7.36
N GLN A 66 -3.99 5.27 -8.41
CA GLN A 66 -5.43 5.29 -8.58
C GLN A 66 -6.04 4.22 -7.67
N THR A 67 -7.34 4.19 -7.53
CA THR A 67 -7.96 3.33 -6.52
C THR A 67 -9.02 2.41 -7.10
N PHE A 68 -9.29 1.35 -6.35
CA PHE A 68 -10.26 0.33 -6.74
C PHE A 68 -11.01 -0.13 -5.50
N LEU A 69 -12.34 -0.05 -5.54
CA LEU A 69 -13.15 -0.53 -4.42
C LEU A 69 -13.43 -2.00 -4.63
N VAL A 70 -12.92 -2.84 -3.76
CA VAL A 70 -13.08 -4.29 -3.89
C VAL A 70 -14.46 -4.68 -3.36
N GLU A 71 -15.28 -5.24 -4.21
CA GLU A 71 -16.64 -5.65 -3.82
C GLU A 71 -16.75 -7.15 -3.65
N SER A 72 -16.01 -7.92 -4.43
CA SER A 72 -15.98 -9.37 -4.27
C SER A 72 -14.69 -9.92 -4.85
N LYS A 73 -14.42 -11.19 -4.61
CA LYS A 73 -13.19 -11.82 -5.07
C LYS A 73 -13.45 -13.22 -5.55
N GLN A 74 -12.64 -13.66 -6.51
CA GLN A 74 -12.76 -15.00 -7.06
C GLN A 74 -11.41 -15.45 -7.57
N SER A 75 -10.84 -16.46 -6.92
CA SER A 75 -9.62 -17.14 -7.41
C SER A 75 -8.53 -16.23 -7.96
N GLY A 76 -8.07 -15.30 -7.15
CA GLY A 76 -6.99 -14.41 -7.56
C GLY A 76 -7.43 -13.19 -8.33
N TRP A 77 -8.73 -12.97 -8.46
CA TRP A 77 -9.30 -11.80 -9.12
C TRP A 77 -10.19 -11.03 -8.17
N ALA A 78 -10.24 -9.73 -8.35
CA ALA A 78 -11.09 -8.86 -7.55
C ALA A 78 -12.08 -8.16 -8.47
N TYR A 79 -13.33 -8.12 -8.05
CA TYR A 79 -14.37 -7.41 -8.76
C TYR A 79 -14.74 -6.17 -7.96
N GLY A 80 -14.93 -5.07 -8.63
CA GLY A 80 -15.34 -3.86 -7.95
C GLY A 80 -15.34 -2.66 -8.88
N PHE A 81 -15.25 -1.48 -8.28
CA PHE A 81 -15.32 -0.25 -9.05
C PHE A 81 -13.94 0.39 -9.17
N ALA A 82 -13.53 0.68 -10.39
CA ALA A 82 -12.25 1.30 -10.70
C ALA A 82 -12.43 2.81 -10.74
N TYR A 83 -11.65 3.51 -9.92
CA TYR A 83 -11.67 4.96 -9.85
C TYR A 83 -10.33 5.51 -10.38
N GLY A 84 -10.35 6.01 -11.58
CA GLY A 84 -9.14 6.54 -12.21
C GLY A 84 -9.50 7.15 -13.55
N ASP A 85 -8.67 6.91 -14.53
CA ASP A 85 -8.98 7.32 -15.90
C ASP A 85 -10.19 6.52 -16.37
N ILE A 86 -10.33 5.30 -15.89
CA ILE A 86 -11.52 4.51 -16.11
C ILE A 86 -12.39 4.67 -14.86
N ASN A 87 -13.69 4.74 -15.03
CA ASN A 87 -14.62 4.83 -13.91
C ASN A 87 -15.76 3.85 -14.17
N ARG A 88 -15.50 2.59 -13.93
CA ARG A 88 -16.45 1.50 -14.23
C ARG A 88 -16.19 0.32 -13.32
N ARG A 89 -17.20 -0.53 -13.20
CA ARG A 89 -17.02 -1.79 -12.53
C ARG A 89 -16.36 -2.79 -13.47
N GLY A 90 -15.52 -3.62 -12.90
CA GLY A 90 -14.86 -4.65 -13.68
C GLY A 90 -13.98 -5.50 -12.79
N TRP A 91 -13.20 -6.36 -13.43
CA TRP A 91 -12.34 -7.30 -12.76
C TRP A 91 -10.87 -6.91 -12.92
N VAL A 92 -10.13 -7.00 -11.83
CA VAL A 92 -8.68 -6.78 -11.87
C VAL A 92 -8.00 -7.96 -11.22
N GLN A 93 -6.76 -8.21 -11.58
CA GLN A 93 -5.98 -9.24 -10.94
C GLN A 93 -5.67 -8.78 -9.52
N ASP A 94 -5.91 -9.65 -8.55
CA ASP A 94 -5.64 -9.33 -7.16
C ASP A 94 -4.12 -9.36 -6.91
N GLY A 95 -3.69 -8.76 -5.80
CA GLY A 95 -2.28 -8.80 -5.45
C GLY A 95 -1.48 -7.58 -5.84
N TRP A 96 -2.11 -6.56 -6.40
CA TRP A 96 -1.40 -5.38 -6.88
C TRP A 96 -1.77 -4.09 -6.15
N PHE A 97 -2.28 -4.21 -4.92
CA PHE A 97 -2.67 -3.04 -4.13
C PHE A 97 -1.66 -2.73 -3.02
N CYS A 98 -1.63 -1.48 -2.61
CA CYS A 98 -0.77 -1.07 -1.49
C CYS A 98 -1.56 -0.53 -0.32
#